data_4c55d458e2fbc4fadbd30748773a67cb
#
_entry.id   4c55d458e2fbc4fadbd30748773a67cb
#
_cell.length_a   1.000
_cell.length_b   1.000
_cell.length_c   1.000
_cell.angle_alpha   90.00
_cell.angle_beta   90.00
_cell.angle_gamma   90.00
#
_symmetry.space_group_name_H-M   'P 1'
#
loop_
_entity.id
_entity.type
_entity.pdbx_description
1 polymer ?
#
loop_
_entity_poly.entity_id
_entity_poly.type
_entity_poly.pdbx_seq_one_letter_code
_entity_poly.pdbx_strand_id
1 'polypeptide(L)'
;MWFNRSEQTSICTKGMFPVEDKINEILEKLKRVYMDFFKEPEKTLSEAEKGFKEPLNEATAELMSAYYEQTDEAIRTDRLKLRETGLVVVRKNDPREILTTFGTVRYRRTYFRMKSGEYVYPTDSVAGVEAYQRLSDGVSEALVEASRSLSYAKSAQSVAQGQVSAQSVMRKIRECSVPDTPEREDKPKPATLHIDADEDHITLCGGKKAIVPLVSVYEGIEKSGKRGICRNVFHIARYGEKTEELWEEVLTEMEKRYDLSETKLYLHGDGANWICAGLKFLPNCVFVLDPYHRKKALRQAVGGLEEKKAEECRKTLYEAMKNGEKERFVSLAETLRQTQTSKSAKEALKYLRNQFDAIHIRFIDPETRKGGATEAHISHILSSRLSSRPRAWSEETLRHFVPVLASARFLLKKKEDDSPQNPPKSAKRKKKKKTVPFSLGLPDPDRAVSLPARSGKVTPLFNALRPF
;
A
#
# COMPACT_ATOMS: atom_id res chain seq x y z
N MET A 1 6.53 28.27 -17.41
CA MET A 1 5.30 29.00 -17.82
C MET A 1 4.92 28.65 -19.28
N TRP A 2 4.83 27.36 -19.61
CA TRP A 2 4.51 26.95 -20.99
C TRP A 2 3.10 26.44 -21.20
N PHE A 3 2.38 26.13 -20.14
CA PHE A 3 1.04 25.56 -20.25
C PHE A 3 0.09 26.05 -19.16
N ASN A 4 -0.64 27.12 -19.50
CA ASN A 4 -1.91 27.40 -18.83
C ASN A 4 -2.97 26.53 -19.55
N ARG A 5 -3.62 25.62 -18.86
CA ARG A 5 -4.61 24.66 -19.40
C ARG A 5 -5.83 25.30 -20.10
N SER A 6 -5.99 26.60 -19.98
CA SER A 6 -7.11 27.35 -20.57
C SER A 6 -6.93 27.81 -22.01
N GLU A 7 -5.72 27.68 -22.61
CA GLU A 7 -5.44 28.13 -24.00
C GLU A 7 -5.33 27.01 -25.03
N GLN A 8 -5.72 25.78 -24.70
CA GLN A 8 -5.52 24.59 -25.53
C GLN A 8 -6.43 24.49 -26.78
N THR A 9 -7.37 25.40 -26.98
CA THR A 9 -8.40 25.26 -28.04
C THR A 9 -8.05 25.84 -29.42
N SER A 10 -6.88 26.42 -29.64
CA SER A 10 -6.57 27.12 -30.90
C SER A 10 -5.39 26.59 -31.74
N ILE A 11 -4.85 25.40 -31.48
CA ILE A 11 -3.63 24.93 -32.18
C ILE A 11 -3.93 23.97 -33.37
N CYS A 12 -5.17 23.63 -33.65
CA CYS A 12 -5.46 22.44 -34.44
C CYS A 12 -6.23 22.66 -35.73
N THR A 13 -5.70 23.34 -36.77
CA THR A 13 -6.37 23.30 -38.09
C THR A 13 -5.49 23.37 -39.36
N LYS A 14 -4.17 23.34 -39.30
CA LYS A 14 -3.32 23.39 -40.54
C LYS A 14 -2.33 22.27 -40.73
N GLY A 15 -2.56 21.08 -40.22
CA GLY A 15 -1.62 19.95 -40.39
C GLY A 15 -2.30 18.59 -40.23
N MET A 16 -3.56 18.47 -40.54
CA MET A 16 -4.41 17.33 -40.12
C MET A 16 -4.26 16.07 -41.02
N PHE A 17 -3.75 16.17 -42.23
CA PHE A 17 -3.69 15.07 -43.21
C PHE A 17 -2.79 13.87 -42.82
N PRO A 18 -1.59 14.05 -42.24
CA PRO A 18 -0.72 12.90 -41.91
C PRO A 18 -1.23 12.01 -40.76
N VAL A 19 -2.08 12.58 -39.91
CA VAL A 19 -2.62 11.85 -38.72
C VAL A 19 -3.77 10.96 -39.10
N GLU A 20 -4.64 11.44 -39.96
CA GLU A 20 -5.81 10.71 -40.43
C GLU A 20 -5.37 9.41 -41.16
N ASP A 21 -4.37 9.52 -42.01
CA ASP A 21 -3.75 8.36 -42.69
C ASP A 21 -3.20 7.35 -41.66
N LYS A 22 -2.47 7.83 -40.62
CA LYS A 22 -1.92 6.97 -39.59
C LYS A 22 -2.97 6.30 -38.73
N ILE A 23 -4.03 7.04 -38.38
CA ILE A 23 -5.19 6.48 -37.65
C ILE A 23 -5.85 5.41 -38.51
N ASN A 24 -6.09 5.65 -39.78
CA ASN A 24 -6.70 4.71 -40.70
C ASN A 24 -5.81 3.44 -40.86
N GLU A 25 -4.49 3.57 -40.97
CA GLU A 25 -3.55 2.46 -41.00
C GLU A 25 -3.70 1.57 -39.76
N ILE A 26 -3.73 2.14 -38.56
CA ILE A 26 -3.87 1.42 -37.28
C ILE A 26 -5.24 0.74 -37.20
N LEU A 27 -6.31 1.42 -37.58
CA LEU A 27 -7.66 0.87 -37.58
C LEU A 27 -7.81 -0.28 -38.59
N GLU A 28 -7.24 -0.18 -39.79
CA GLU A 28 -7.26 -1.26 -40.77
C GLU A 28 -6.41 -2.47 -40.32
N LYS A 29 -5.31 -2.25 -39.60
CA LYS A 29 -4.53 -3.31 -38.96
C LYS A 29 -5.37 -4.02 -37.88
N LEU A 30 -6.02 -3.28 -37.01
CA LEU A 30 -6.89 -3.80 -35.95
C LEU A 30 -8.08 -4.58 -36.53
N LYS A 31 -8.73 -4.05 -37.56
CA LYS A 31 -9.82 -4.69 -38.28
C LYS A 31 -9.40 -6.03 -38.87
N ARG A 32 -8.21 -6.11 -39.51
CA ARG A 32 -7.69 -7.38 -40.05
C ARG A 32 -7.51 -8.42 -38.95
N VAL A 33 -6.88 -8.07 -37.83
CA VAL A 33 -6.70 -8.99 -36.69
C VAL A 33 -8.03 -9.51 -36.18
N TYR A 34 -9.04 -8.65 -36.03
CA TYR A 34 -10.37 -9.10 -35.59
C TYR A 34 -11.08 -9.93 -36.65
N MET A 35 -10.98 -9.59 -37.93
CA MET A 35 -11.58 -10.42 -38.98
C MET A 35 -10.95 -11.81 -39.05
N ASP A 36 -9.65 -11.94 -38.80
CA ASP A 36 -8.98 -13.25 -38.74
C ASP A 36 -9.45 -14.04 -37.48
N PHE A 37 -9.65 -13.34 -36.36
CA PHE A 37 -10.18 -13.95 -35.15
C PHE A 37 -11.60 -14.54 -35.36
N PHE A 38 -12.47 -13.85 -36.11
CA PHE A 38 -13.82 -14.33 -36.43
C PHE A 38 -13.85 -15.49 -37.44
N LYS A 39 -12.76 -15.77 -38.15
CA LYS A 39 -12.68 -16.95 -39.05
C LYS A 39 -12.51 -18.27 -38.29
N GLU A 40 -12.13 -18.22 -37.02
CA GLU A 40 -11.94 -19.37 -36.17
C GLU A 40 -13.12 -19.52 -35.20
N PRO A 41 -14.15 -20.33 -35.51
CA PRO A 41 -15.26 -20.57 -34.60
C PRO A 41 -14.83 -21.39 -33.37
N GLU A 42 -15.68 -21.45 -32.36
CA GLU A 42 -15.53 -22.28 -31.16
C GLU A 42 -14.47 -21.82 -30.13
N LYS A 43 -14.22 -20.50 -30.03
CA LYS A 43 -13.36 -19.95 -28.95
C LYS A 43 -14.14 -19.84 -27.65
N THR A 44 -13.47 -20.17 -26.56
CA THR A 44 -13.98 -19.91 -25.21
C THR A 44 -14.05 -18.40 -24.93
N LEU A 45 -14.91 -18.00 -23.99
CA LEU A 45 -15.00 -16.58 -23.57
C LEU A 45 -13.63 -16.00 -23.16
N SER A 46 -12.82 -16.79 -22.45
CA SER A 46 -11.48 -16.36 -22.02
C SER A 46 -10.51 -16.13 -23.18
N GLU A 47 -10.59 -16.97 -24.24
CA GLU A 47 -9.81 -16.79 -25.46
C GLU A 47 -10.29 -15.56 -26.25
N ALA A 48 -11.61 -15.35 -26.29
CA ALA A 48 -12.19 -14.16 -26.91
C ALA A 48 -11.77 -12.86 -26.19
N GLU A 49 -11.85 -12.84 -24.86
CA GLU A 49 -11.37 -11.68 -24.07
C GLU A 49 -9.91 -11.32 -24.38
N LYS A 50 -9.02 -12.30 -24.43
CA LYS A 50 -7.60 -12.08 -24.76
C LYS A 50 -7.43 -11.63 -26.21
N GLY A 51 -8.10 -12.33 -27.15
CA GLY A 51 -8.02 -12.06 -28.58
C GLY A 51 -8.50 -10.66 -28.96
N PHE A 52 -9.42 -10.08 -28.21
CA PHE A 52 -9.85 -8.68 -28.42
C PHE A 52 -8.98 -7.67 -27.64
N LYS A 53 -8.59 -8.00 -26.42
CA LYS A 53 -7.89 -7.05 -25.54
C LYS A 53 -6.48 -6.71 -26.01
N GLU A 54 -5.69 -7.70 -26.39
CA GLU A 54 -4.29 -7.51 -26.78
C GLU A 54 -4.14 -6.63 -28.03
N PRO A 55 -4.83 -6.89 -29.16
CA PRO A 55 -4.76 -6.03 -30.34
C PRO A 55 -5.27 -4.61 -30.09
N LEU A 56 -6.31 -4.46 -29.26
CA LEU A 56 -6.82 -3.14 -28.89
C LEU A 56 -5.79 -2.33 -28.08
N ASN A 57 -5.11 -2.96 -27.15
CA ASN A 57 -4.05 -2.34 -26.37
C ASN A 57 -2.87 -1.91 -27.27
N GLU A 58 -2.43 -2.77 -28.21
CA GLU A 58 -1.39 -2.44 -29.18
C GLU A 58 -1.79 -1.25 -30.06
N ALA A 59 -3.01 -1.27 -30.60
CA ALA A 59 -3.53 -0.18 -31.41
C ALA A 59 -3.58 1.14 -30.61
N THR A 60 -3.99 1.08 -29.35
CA THR A 60 -4.02 2.24 -28.45
C THR A 60 -2.60 2.79 -28.21
N ALA A 61 -1.63 1.92 -27.94
CA ALA A 61 -0.23 2.35 -27.77
C ALA A 61 0.36 2.95 -29.05
N GLU A 62 0.01 2.42 -30.24
CA GLU A 62 0.41 3.00 -31.53
C GLU A 62 -0.24 4.37 -31.77
N LEU A 63 -1.53 4.54 -31.44
CA LEU A 63 -2.22 5.84 -31.53
C LEU A 63 -1.59 6.88 -30.61
N MET A 64 -1.27 6.51 -29.35
CA MET A 64 -0.55 7.40 -28.43
C MET A 64 0.83 7.79 -28.98
N SER A 65 1.54 6.87 -29.58
CA SER A 65 2.84 7.14 -30.22
C SER A 65 2.71 8.16 -31.35
N ALA A 66 1.73 7.95 -32.24
CA ALA A 66 1.44 8.88 -33.34
C ALA A 66 1.03 10.27 -32.84
N TYR A 67 0.22 10.33 -31.76
CA TYR A 67 -0.19 11.59 -31.12
C TYR A 67 1.01 12.41 -30.62
N TYR A 68 1.98 11.78 -29.93
CA TYR A 68 3.13 12.50 -29.41
C TYR A 68 4.13 12.85 -30.50
N GLU A 69 4.29 12.05 -31.55
CA GLU A 69 5.11 12.40 -32.73
C GLU A 69 4.51 13.59 -33.47
N GLN A 70 3.18 13.65 -33.63
CA GLN A 70 2.52 14.81 -34.20
C GLN A 70 2.66 16.05 -33.31
N THR A 71 2.55 15.89 -32.01
CA THR A 71 2.78 16.99 -31.06
C THR A 71 4.19 17.55 -31.21
N ASP A 72 5.22 16.68 -31.34
CA ASP A 72 6.58 17.10 -31.58
C ASP A 72 6.72 17.89 -32.90
N GLU A 73 6.09 17.41 -33.96
CA GLU A 73 6.11 18.08 -35.25
C GLU A 73 5.42 19.43 -35.20
N ALA A 74 4.27 19.53 -34.54
CA ALA A 74 3.57 20.81 -34.36
C ALA A 74 4.41 21.82 -33.58
N ILE A 75 5.06 21.40 -32.50
CA ILE A 75 5.99 22.26 -31.73
C ILE A 75 7.16 22.71 -32.61
N ARG A 76 7.75 21.79 -33.39
CA ARG A 76 8.92 22.04 -34.22
C ARG A 76 8.64 22.95 -35.43
N THR A 77 7.43 22.96 -35.96
CA THR A 77 7.02 23.73 -37.13
C THR A 77 6.43 25.08 -36.81
N ASP A 78 6.03 25.31 -35.55
CA ASP A 78 5.51 26.61 -35.08
C ASP A 78 6.62 27.66 -34.95
N ARG A 79 6.93 28.30 -36.09
CA ARG A 79 7.99 29.31 -36.17
C ARG A 79 7.75 30.53 -35.30
N LEU A 80 6.50 30.92 -35.07
CA LEU A 80 6.16 32.08 -34.25
C LEU A 80 6.48 31.78 -32.78
N LYS A 81 5.97 30.67 -32.27
CA LYS A 81 6.22 30.21 -30.90
C LYS A 81 7.69 29.93 -30.62
N LEU A 82 8.42 29.36 -31.59
CA LEU A 82 9.86 29.12 -31.43
C LEU A 82 10.64 30.44 -31.32
N ARG A 83 10.26 31.50 -32.05
CA ARG A 83 10.88 32.85 -31.95
C ARG A 83 10.54 33.50 -30.60
N GLU A 84 9.31 33.45 -30.18
CA GLU A 84 8.84 34.02 -28.89
C GLU A 84 9.58 33.38 -27.70
N THR A 85 9.63 32.07 -27.68
CA THR A 85 10.27 31.28 -26.60
C THR A 85 11.80 31.23 -26.75
N GLY A 86 12.31 31.50 -27.93
CA GLY A 86 13.74 31.41 -28.27
C GLY A 86 14.28 30.02 -28.20
N LEU A 87 13.45 29.02 -28.46
CA LEU A 87 13.84 27.64 -28.59
C LEU A 87 14.58 27.40 -29.94
N VAL A 88 15.74 26.75 -29.84
CA VAL A 88 16.55 26.38 -30.99
C VAL A 88 16.66 24.85 -31.03
N VAL A 89 16.33 24.27 -32.19
CA VAL A 89 16.46 22.82 -32.42
C VAL A 89 17.94 22.43 -32.37
N VAL A 90 18.26 21.47 -31.52
CA VAL A 90 19.61 20.90 -31.38
C VAL A 90 19.72 19.54 -32.09
N ARG A 91 18.73 18.67 -31.83
CA ARG A 91 18.71 17.32 -32.40
C ARG A 91 17.27 16.87 -32.60
N LYS A 92 16.99 16.15 -33.68
CA LYS A 92 15.66 15.60 -34.00
C LYS A 92 15.64 14.09 -33.84
N ASN A 93 14.44 13.54 -33.74
CA ASN A 93 14.20 12.10 -33.78
C ASN A 93 14.83 11.32 -32.61
N ASP A 94 14.99 11.93 -31.44
CA ASP A 94 15.43 11.23 -30.24
C ASP A 94 14.37 10.25 -29.78
N PRO A 95 14.68 8.95 -29.67
CA PRO A 95 13.69 7.96 -29.27
C PRO A 95 13.29 8.11 -27.79
N ARG A 96 12.03 7.88 -27.53
CA ARG A 96 11.47 7.79 -26.18
C ARG A 96 10.59 6.55 -26.07
N GLU A 97 10.72 5.85 -24.95
CA GLU A 97 9.89 4.70 -24.63
C GLU A 97 9.31 4.86 -23.22
N ILE A 98 7.99 4.68 -23.09
CA ILE A 98 7.25 4.71 -21.84
C ILE A 98 6.33 3.49 -21.78
N LEU A 99 6.46 2.69 -20.76
CA LEU A 99 5.52 1.61 -20.49
C LEU A 99 4.24 2.22 -19.91
N THR A 100 3.13 1.99 -20.58
CA THR A 100 1.78 2.42 -20.19
C THR A 100 0.89 1.21 -19.87
N THR A 101 -0.30 1.44 -19.37
CA THR A 101 -1.31 0.40 -19.12
C THR A 101 -1.79 -0.30 -20.40
N PHE A 102 -1.54 0.29 -21.57
CA PHE A 102 -1.87 -0.26 -22.88
C PHE A 102 -0.66 -0.94 -23.56
N GLY A 103 0.50 -0.92 -22.94
CA GLY A 103 1.76 -1.41 -23.51
C GLY A 103 2.80 -0.30 -23.66
N THR A 104 3.86 -0.59 -24.40
CA THR A 104 4.96 0.36 -24.57
C THR A 104 4.66 1.38 -25.68
N VAL A 105 4.52 2.63 -25.29
CA VAL A 105 4.40 3.77 -26.20
C VAL A 105 5.80 4.22 -26.61
N ARG A 106 6.04 4.30 -27.94
CA ARG A 106 7.33 4.68 -28.53
C ARG A 106 7.12 5.87 -29.45
N TYR A 107 7.78 6.98 -29.15
CA TYR A 107 7.70 8.17 -30.00
C TYR A 107 9.07 8.82 -30.18
N ARG A 108 9.19 9.61 -31.23
CA ARG A 108 10.38 10.41 -31.55
C ARG A 108 10.12 11.85 -31.18
N ARG A 109 11.10 12.50 -30.55
CA ARG A 109 10.98 13.86 -30.04
C ARG A 109 12.19 14.68 -30.43
N THR A 110 12.03 16.01 -30.38
CA THR A 110 13.08 16.96 -30.74
C THR A 110 13.68 17.57 -29.46
N TYR A 111 15.00 17.64 -29.43
CA TYR A 111 15.78 18.25 -28.36
C TYR A 111 16.03 19.71 -28.70
N PHE A 112 15.66 20.60 -27.81
CA PHE A 112 15.76 22.03 -27.95
C PHE A 112 16.71 22.62 -26.92
N ARG A 113 17.32 23.77 -27.27
CA ARG A 113 18.04 24.65 -26.33
C ARG A 113 17.24 25.92 -26.14
N MET A 114 17.06 26.31 -24.91
CA MET A 114 16.41 27.56 -24.48
C MET A 114 17.40 28.75 -24.55
N LYS A 115 16.88 30.00 -24.55
CA LYS A 115 17.69 31.21 -24.44
C LYS A 115 18.55 31.25 -23.15
N SER A 116 18.06 30.63 -22.06
CA SER A 116 18.81 30.45 -20.80
C SER A 116 20.05 29.57 -20.94
N GLY A 117 20.18 28.82 -22.03
CA GLY A 117 21.21 27.80 -22.22
C GLY A 117 20.81 26.41 -21.79
N GLU A 118 19.66 26.24 -21.17
CA GLU A 118 19.10 24.96 -20.77
C GLU A 118 18.58 24.17 -21.97
N TYR A 119 18.51 22.85 -21.76
CA TYR A 119 18.07 21.92 -22.81
C TYR A 119 16.79 21.21 -22.36
N VAL A 120 15.80 21.14 -23.27
CA VAL A 120 14.47 20.62 -22.97
C VAL A 120 13.92 19.74 -24.10
N TYR A 121 12.98 18.87 -23.74
CA TYR A 121 12.09 18.17 -24.67
C TYR A 121 10.64 18.67 -24.42
N PRO A 122 10.17 19.66 -25.15
CA PRO A 122 8.82 20.21 -24.94
C PRO A 122 7.73 19.15 -25.08
N THR A 123 7.90 18.17 -25.95
CA THR A 123 6.99 17.04 -26.13
C THR A 123 6.82 16.22 -24.83
N ASP A 124 7.90 15.98 -24.08
CA ASP A 124 7.83 15.31 -22.79
C ASP A 124 7.07 16.15 -21.76
N SER A 125 7.25 17.47 -21.79
CA SER A 125 6.50 18.39 -20.91
C SER A 125 5.00 18.37 -21.20
N VAL A 126 4.60 18.32 -22.50
CA VAL A 126 3.20 18.14 -22.91
C VAL A 126 2.65 16.79 -22.41
N ALA A 127 3.45 15.73 -22.55
CA ALA A 127 3.11 14.39 -22.11
C ALA A 127 3.06 14.24 -20.56
N GLY A 128 3.55 15.23 -19.83
CA GLY A 128 3.70 15.15 -18.37
C GLY A 128 4.74 14.10 -17.94
N VAL A 129 5.73 13.85 -18.81
CA VAL A 129 6.75 12.81 -18.60
C VAL A 129 8.04 13.46 -18.15
N GLU A 130 8.55 13.01 -17.01
CA GLU A 130 9.81 13.49 -16.43
C GLU A 130 11.05 12.92 -17.17
N ALA A 131 12.19 13.59 -16.96
CA ALA A 131 13.47 13.10 -17.45
C ALA A 131 13.74 11.67 -16.90
N TYR A 132 14.13 10.75 -17.80
CA TYR A 132 14.41 9.35 -17.47
C TYR A 132 13.23 8.51 -16.94
N GLN A 133 12.03 9.03 -16.89
CA GLN A 133 10.83 8.27 -16.54
C GLN A 133 10.58 7.18 -17.59
N ARG A 134 10.39 5.93 -17.16
CA ARG A 134 10.15 4.77 -18.03
C ARG A 134 8.77 4.16 -17.87
N LEU A 135 8.06 4.53 -16.82
CA LEU A 135 6.72 4.04 -16.50
C LEU A 135 5.77 5.23 -16.47
N SER A 136 4.60 5.08 -17.05
CA SER A 136 3.53 6.06 -16.87
C SER A 136 3.06 6.08 -15.42
N ASP A 137 2.39 7.17 -15.03
CA ASP A 137 1.80 7.28 -13.69
C ASP A 137 0.77 6.16 -13.48
N GLY A 138 -0.06 5.85 -14.50
CA GLY A 138 -1.04 4.77 -14.41
C GLY A 138 -0.43 3.38 -14.17
N VAL A 139 0.70 3.04 -14.81
CA VAL A 139 1.42 1.79 -14.50
C VAL A 139 2.01 1.83 -13.10
N SER A 140 2.58 2.96 -12.69
CA SER A 140 3.16 3.13 -11.37
C SER A 140 2.10 2.98 -10.27
N GLU A 141 0.93 3.58 -10.44
CA GLU A 141 -0.22 3.43 -9.55
C GLU A 141 -0.72 1.98 -9.49
N ALA A 142 -0.88 1.33 -10.64
CA ALA A 142 -1.31 -0.07 -10.70
C ALA A 142 -0.31 -1.02 -10.00
N LEU A 143 1.01 -0.76 -10.11
CA LEU A 143 2.04 -1.53 -9.41
C LEU A 143 1.97 -1.36 -7.90
N VAL A 144 1.74 -0.14 -7.41
CA VAL A 144 1.58 0.14 -5.98
C VAL A 144 0.31 -0.50 -5.47
N GLU A 145 -0.82 -0.34 -6.18
CA GLU A 145 -2.09 -0.96 -5.77
C GLU A 145 -1.99 -2.48 -5.72
N ALA A 146 -1.44 -3.12 -6.76
CA ALA A 146 -1.20 -4.56 -6.76
C ALA A 146 -0.30 -5.01 -5.60
N SER A 147 0.67 -4.17 -5.19
CA SER A 147 1.59 -4.49 -4.10
C SER A 147 0.96 -4.48 -2.71
N ARG A 148 -0.24 -3.91 -2.55
CA ARG A 148 -0.99 -3.94 -1.28
C ARG A 148 -1.37 -5.37 -0.89
N SER A 149 -1.59 -6.24 -1.87
CA SER A 149 -1.97 -7.65 -1.64
C SER A 149 -0.91 -8.65 -2.13
N LEU A 150 -0.14 -8.30 -3.16
CA LEU A 150 0.83 -9.19 -3.79
C LEU A 150 2.28 -8.89 -3.37
N SER A 151 3.18 -9.84 -3.58
CA SER A 151 4.62 -9.57 -3.49
C SER A 151 5.07 -8.67 -4.66
N TYR A 152 6.17 -7.94 -4.51
CA TYR A 152 6.69 -7.05 -5.57
C TYR A 152 6.89 -7.76 -6.91
N ALA A 153 7.43 -8.99 -6.88
CA ALA A 153 7.60 -9.80 -8.09
C ALA A 153 6.26 -10.17 -8.73
N LYS A 154 5.26 -10.56 -7.92
CA LYS A 154 3.91 -10.87 -8.42
C LYS A 154 3.18 -9.62 -8.91
N SER A 155 3.37 -8.47 -8.27
CA SER A 155 2.82 -7.19 -8.73
C SER A 155 3.41 -6.80 -10.09
N ALA A 156 4.73 -6.91 -10.25
CA ALA A 156 5.41 -6.67 -11.52
C ALA A 156 4.92 -7.63 -12.63
N GLN A 157 4.73 -8.91 -12.30
CA GLN A 157 4.21 -9.89 -13.24
C GLN A 157 2.75 -9.61 -13.64
N SER A 158 1.91 -9.28 -12.66
CA SER A 158 0.47 -9.05 -12.89
C SER A 158 0.20 -7.77 -13.70
N VAL A 159 0.93 -6.69 -13.44
CA VAL A 159 0.68 -5.37 -14.03
C VAL A 159 1.46 -5.15 -15.32
N ALA A 160 2.71 -5.60 -15.36
CA ALA A 160 3.64 -5.29 -16.43
C ALA A 160 4.24 -6.56 -17.08
N GLN A 161 3.63 -7.72 -16.90
CA GLN A 161 4.06 -9.00 -17.51
C GLN A 161 5.58 -9.27 -17.36
N GLY A 162 6.15 -8.84 -16.22
CA GLY A 162 7.57 -9.02 -15.93
C GLY A 162 8.52 -7.98 -16.59
N GLN A 163 8.01 -7.01 -17.34
CA GLN A 163 8.83 -5.92 -17.91
C GLN A 163 9.39 -4.97 -16.85
N VAL A 164 8.88 -5.03 -15.63
CA VAL A 164 9.29 -4.22 -14.48
C VAL A 164 9.90 -5.12 -13.42
N SER A 165 11.03 -4.71 -12.84
CA SER A 165 11.67 -5.45 -11.75
C SER A 165 10.93 -5.27 -10.41
N ALA A 166 11.04 -6.25 -9.51
CA ALA A 166 10.56 -6.15 -8.13
C ALA A 166 11.16 -4.93 -7.39
N GLN A 167 12.41 -4.58 -7.70
CA GLN A 167 13.08 -3.40 -7.14
C GLN A 167 12.43 -2.09 -7.63
N SER A 168 11.96 -2.04 -8.87
CA SER A 168 11.25 -0.87 -9.39
C SER A 168 9.90 -0.68 -8.69
N VAL A 169 9.18 -1.77 -8.40
CA VAL A 169 7.94 -1.72 -7.59
C VAL A 169 8.23 -1.14 -6.21
N MET A 170 9.25 -1.65 -5.52
CA MET A 170 9.66 -1.12 -4.20
C MET A 170 10.00 0.37 -4.27
N ARG A 171 10.70 0.82 -5.32
CA ARG A 171 11.03 2.23 -5.52
C ARG A 171 9.77 3.08 -5.70
N LYS A 172 8.78 2.61 -6.47
CA LYS A 172 7.50 3.32 -6.64
C LYS A 172 6.73 3.44 -5.33
N ILE A 173 6.74 2.43 -4.48
CA ILE A 173 6.17 2.51 -3.12
C ILE A 173 6.85 3.61 -2.30
N ARG A 174 8.17 3.76 -2.37
CA ARG A 174 8.90 4.81 -1.65
C ARG A 174 8.64 6.22 -2.18
N GLU A 175 8.17 6.33 -3.42
CA GLU A 175 7.74 7.58 -4.04
C GLU A 175 6.28 7.94 -3.68
N CYS A 176 5.55 7.06 -2.96
CA CYS A 176 4.17 7.31 -2.57
C CYS A 176 4.05 8.16 -1.31
N SER A 177 2.96 8.93 -1.26
CA SER A 177 2.45 9.60 -0.07
C SER A 177 0.95 9.44 0.01
N VAL A 178 0.37 9.62 1.19
CA VAL A 178 -1.07 9.70 1.38
C VAL A 178 -1.48 11.16 1.24
N PRO A 179 -2.49 11.48 0.42
CA PRO A 179 -2.99 12.85 0.31
C PRO A 179 -3.64 13.28 1.63
N ASP A 180 -3.53 14.56 1.94
CA ASP A 180 -4.29 15.13 3.05
C ASP A 180 -5.79 14.97 2.83
N THR A 181 -6.50 14.63 3.88
CA THR A 181 -7.96 14.61 3.85
C THR A 181 -8.47 16.05 3.82
N PRO A 182 -9.29 16.42 2.85
CA PRO A 182 -9.90 17.74 2.84
C PRO A 182 -10.86 17.88 4.03
N GLU A 183 -10.85 19.04 4.65
CA GLU A 183 -11.81 19.36 5.69
C GLU A 183 -13.22 19.42 5.12
N ARG A 184 -14.20 18.80 5.81
CA ARG A 184 -15.60 18.87 5.39
C ARG A 184 -16.22 20.18 5.87
N GLU A 185 -16.93 20.86 4.98
CA GLU A 185 -17.69 22.07 5.34
C GLU A 185 -18.88 21.73 6.26
N ASP A 186 -19.59 20.66 5.95
CA ASP A 186 -20.70 20.14 6.76
C ASP A 186 -20.25 18.87 7.49
N LYS A 187 -19.86 19.02 8.76
CA LYS A 187 -19.38 17.93 9.61
C LYS A 187 -20.55 17.28 10.35
N PRO A 188 -20.81 15.98 10.13
CA PRO A 188 -21.81 15.26 10.91
C PRO A 188 -21.39 15.20 12.38
N LYS A 189 -22.40 15.18 13.27
CA LYS A 189 -22.25 15.03 14.72
C LYS A 189 -22.75 13.65 15.16
N PRO A 190 -21.97 12.59 15.04
CA PRO A 190 -22.38 11.27 15.49
C PRO A 190 -22.46 11.26 17.01
N ALA A 191 -23.48 10.57 17.57
CA ALA A 191 -23.59 10.40 19.02
C ALA A 191 -22.41 9.61 19.58
N THR A 192 -21.89 8.66 18.82
CA THR A 192 -20.76 7.80 19.22
C THR A 192 -19.80 7.55 18.04
N LEU A 193 -18.51 7.44 18.34
CA LEU A 193 -17.49 6.91 17.45
C LEU A 193 -16.69 5.81 18.14
N HIS A 194 -16.33 4.80 17.38
CA HIS A 194 -15.49 3.69 17.83
C HIS A 194 -14.10 3.81 17.23
N ILE A 195 -13.10 3.59 18.06
CA ILE A 195 -11.69 3.69 17.71
C ILE A 195 -11.07 2.35 18.10
N ASP A 196 -10.68 1.55 17.11
CA ASP A 196 -9.95 0.31 17.34
C ASP A 196 -8.46 0.57 17.19
N ALA A 197 -7.66 0.23 18.17
CA ALA A 197 -6.22 0.39 18.17
C ALA A 197 -5.52 -0.94 18.50
N ASP A 198 -4.58 -1.34 17.62
CA ASP A 198 -3.78 -2.56 17.78
C ASP A 198 -2.50 -2.45 16.95
N GLU A 199 -1.60 -3.43 17.05
CA GLU A 199 -0.29 -3.40 16.42
C GLU A 199 0.05 -4.70 15.69
N ASP A 200 0.75 -4.58 14.56
CA ASP A 200 1.34 -5.73 13.88
C ASP A 200 2.83 -5.87 14.24
N HIS A 201 3.25 -7.08 14.57
CA HIS A 201 4.63 -7.42 14.86
C HIS A 201 5.34 -7.93 13.62
N ILE A 202 6.26 -7.15 13.09
CA ILE A 202 6.96 -7.43 11.83
C ILE A 202 8.44 -7.72 12.04
N THR A 203 9.07 -8.29 11.02
CA THR A 203 10.52 -8.54 11.01
C THR A 203 11.19 -7.56 10.04
N LEU A 204 12.20 -6.85 10.51
CA LEU A 204 13.04 -5.98 9.69
C LEU A 204 14.19 -6.77 9.04
N CYS A 205 14.75 -6.20 7.97
CA CYS A 205 16.02 -6.66 7.42
C CYS A 205 17.08 -6.64 8.52
N GLY A 206 17.82 -7.76 8.68
CA GLY A 206 18.73 -7.93 9.82
C GLY A 206 18.12 -8.65 11.02
N GLY A 207 16.85 -9.08 10.96
CA GLY A 207 16.21 -9.94 11.97
C GLY A 207 15.63 -9.22 13.18
N LYS A 208 15.76 -7.90 13.29
CA LYS A 208 15.13 -7.12 14.35
C LYS A 208 13.61 -7.18 14.24
N LYS A 209 12.93 -7.16 15.38
CA LYS A 209 11.47 -7.02 15.44
C LYS A 209 11.09 -5.55 15.53
N ALA A 210 9.97 -5.21 14.90
CA ALA A 210 9.40 -3.88 14.96
C ALA A 210 7.88 -3.97 15.11
N ILE A 211 7.28 -2.90 15.58
CA ILE A 211 5.86 -2.75 15.84
C ILE A 211 5.29 -1.72 14.86
N VAL A 212 4.15 -2.01 14.28
CA VAL A 212 3.42 -1.10 13.39
C VAL A 212 2.03 -0.88 13.98
N PRO A 213 1.77 0.29 14.60
CA PRO A 213 0.47 0.62 15.13
C PRO A 213 -0.53 0.88 14.00
N LEU A 214 -1.77 0.47 14.25
CA LEU A 214 -2.95 0.75 13.43
C LEU A 214 -4.06 1.30 14.31
N VAL A 215 -4.64 2.41 13.90
CA VAL A 215 -5.85 2.97 14.48
C VAL A 215 -6.93 3.02 13.42
N SER A 216 -8.11 2.48 13.73
CA SER A 216 -9.28 2.44 12.84
C SER A 216 -10.44 3.15 13.52
N VAL A 217 -11.02 4.15 12.86
CA VAL A 217 -12.13 4.95 13.39
C VAL A 217 -13.37 4.72 12.53
N TYR A 218 -14.52 4.50 13.18
CA TYR A 218 -15.80 4.24 12.49
C TYR A 218 -17.00 4.55 13.38
N GLU A 219 -18.19 4.71 12.77
CA GLU A 219 -19.43 5.07 13.48
C GLU A 219 -20.13 3.90 14.16
N GLY A 220 -19.71 2.67 13.92
CA GLY A 220 -20.26 1.47 14.48
C GLY A 220 -20.27 0.31 13.50
N ILE A 221 -20.59 -0.88 14.02
CA ILE A 221 -20.68 -2.12 13.22
C ILE A 221 -22.16 -2.44 12.98
N GLU A 222 -22.55 -2.50 11.73
CA GLU A 222 -23.86 -2.95 11.28
C GLU A 222 -23.82 -4.40 10.85
N LYS A 223 -24.87 -5.16 11.16
CA LYS A 223 -24.99 -6.54 10.71
C LYS A 223 -25.51 -6.61 9.28
N SER A 224 -24.72 -7.20 8.38
CA SER A 224 -25.14 -7.58 7.03
C SER A 224 -25.12 -9.11 6.91
N GLY A 225 -26.25 -9.75 7.16
CA GLY A 225 -26.35 -11.20 7.28
C GLY A 225 -25.52 -11.73 8.45
N LYS A 226 -24.52 -12.61 8.16
CA LYS A 226 -23.60 -13.15 9.18
C LYS A 226 -22.36 -12.29 9.42
N ARG A 227 -22.16 -11.20 8.66
CA ARG A 227 -20.97 -10.34 8.74
C ARG A 227 -21.30 -9.02 9.39
N GLY A 228 -20.32 -8.46 10.12
CA GLY A 228 -20.33 -7.08 10.57
C GLY A 228 -19.62 -6.19 9.54
N ILE A 229 -20.19 -5.03 9.25
CA ILE A 229 -19.59 -4.02 8.37
C ILE A 229 -19.44 -2.74 9.18
N CYS A 230 -18.22 -2.20 9.25
CA CYS A 230 -17.96 -0.92 9.87
C CYS A 230 -18.46 0.21 8.97
N ARG A 231 -19.23 1.14 9.57
CA ARG A 231 -19.78 2.29 8.84
C ARG A 231 -18.79 3.45 8.87
N ASN A 232 -18.57 4.07 7.70
CA ASN A 232 -17.69 5.23 7.53
C ASN A 232 -16.28 5.05 8.13
N VAL A 233 -15.70 3.84 7.94
CA VAL A 233 -14.40 3.49 8.50
C VAL A 233 -13.27 4.21 7.76
N PHE A 234 -12.29 4.69 8.52
CA PHE A 234 -10.98 5.09 8.02
C PHE A 234 -9.87 4.58 8.95
N HIS A 235 -8.68 4.47 8.41
CA HIS A 235 -7.55 3.86 9.09
C HIS A 235 -6.34 4.79 9.05
N ILE A 236 -5.58 4.79 10.13
CA ILE A 236 -4.30 5.50 10.27
C ILE A 236 -3.28 4.49 10.77
N ALA A 237 -2.19 4.33 10.03
CA ALA A 237 -1.06 3.51 10.43
C ALA A 237 0.24 4.23 10.09
N ARG A 238 1.19 4.20 11.01
CA ARG A 238 2.50 4.82 10.85
C ARG A 238 3.60 3.89 11.31
N TYR A 239 4.79 4.08 10.78
CA TYR A 239 5.98 3.35 11.20
C TYR A 239 7.09 4.31 11.60
N GLY A 240 7.55 4.18 12.85
CA GLY A 240 8.68 4.94 13.38
C GLY A 240 8.34 6.34 13.87
N GLU A 241 7.07 6.66 13.98
CA GLU A 241 6.59 7.90 14.62
C GLU A 241 6.41 7.71 16.12
N LYS A 242 6.37 8.82 16.86
CA LYS A 242 6.09 8.83 18.29
C LYS A 242 4.61 8.60 18.55
N THR A 243 4.31 8.05 19.71
CA THR A 243 2.93 7.78 20.14
C THR A 243 2.09 9.05 20.14
N GLU A 244 2.64 10.15 20.61
CA GLU A 244 1.98 11.44 20.68
C GLU A 244 1.62 11.96 19.30
N GLU A 245 2.56 11.93 18.35
CA GLU A 245 2.39 12.36 16.96
C GLU A 245 1.27 11.54 16.26
N LEU A 246 1.20 10.23 16.51
CA LEU A 246 0.15 9.36 15.98
C LEU A 246 -1.23 9.76 16.52
N TRP A 247 -1.37 10.02 17.84
CA TRP A 247 -2.67 10.35 18.42
C TRP A 247 -3.13 11.77 18.07
N GLU A 248 -2.21 12.72 17.91
CA GLU A 248 -2.50 14.05 17.37
C GLU A 248 -3.02 13.96 15.93
N GLU A 249 -2.40 13.13 15.10
CA GLU A 249 -2.87 12.87 13.74
C GLU A 249 -4.27 12.24 13.75
N VAL A 250 -4.51 11.24 14.60
CA VAL A 250 -5.83 10.58 14.72
C VAL A 250 -6.90 11.59 15.07
N LEU A 251 -6.66 12.45 16.07
CA LEU A 251 -7.61 13.49 16.45
C LEU A 251 -7.83 14.48 15.30
N THR A 252 -6.77 14.97 14.67
CA THR A 252 -6.86 15.88 13.52
C THR A 252 -7.70 15.29 12.38
N GLU A 253 -7.48 14.03 12.05
CA GLU A 253 -8.24 13.35 10.98
C GLU A 253 -9.71 13.10 11.35
N MET A 254 -10.02 12.90 12.65
CA MET A 254 -11.39 12.85 13.14
C MET A 254 -12.06 14.23 13.03
N GLU A 255 -11.39 15.30 13.47
CA GLU A 255 -11.91 16.68 13.42
C GLU A 255 -12.14 17.20 12.01
N LYS A 256 -11.34 16.77 11.04
CA LYS A 256 -11.60 17.06 9.62
C LYS A 256 -12.91 16.46 9.11
N ARG A 257 -13.37 15.34 9.68
CA ARG A 257 -14.53 14.57 9.23
C ARG A 257 -15.79 14.79 10.03
N TYR A 258 -15.65 15.07 11.33
CA TYR A 258 -16.73 15.09 12.31
C TYR A 258 -16.66 16.33 13.21
N ASP A 259 -17.82 16.76 13.68
CA ASP A 259 -17.92 17.65 14.84
C ASP A 259 -17.98 16.77 16.11
N LEU A 260 -16.91 16.82 16.90
CA LEU A 260 -16.72 15.98 18.08
C LEU A 260 -17.26 16.61 19.37
N SER A 261 -17.87 17.78 19.33
CA SER A 261 -18.25 18.58 20.51
C SER A 261 -19.14 17.82 21.52
N GLU A 262 -20.02 16.94 21.04
CA GLU A 262 -20.95 16.14 21.84
C GLU A 262 -20.77 14.63 21.65
N THR A 263 -19.78 14.22 20.84
CA THR A 263 -19.55 12.83 20.49
C THR A 263 -18.89 12.07 21.63
N LYS A 264 -19.44 10.92 22.01
CA LYS A 264 -18.78 9.98 22.93
C LYS A 264 -17.87 9.04 22.16
N LEU A 265 -16.61 8.95 22.58
CA LEU A 265 -15.60 8.12 21.94
C LEU A 265 -15.37 6.84 22.74
N TYR A 266 -15.26 5.71 22.05
CA TYR A 266 -14.91 4.42 22.63
C TYR A 266 -13.61 3.91 22.01
N LEU A 267 -12.55 3.86 22.82
CA LEU A 267 -11.24 3.34 22.41
C LEU A 267 -11.16 1.85 22.76
N HIS A 268 -11.13 0.99 21.74
CA HIS A 268 -11.00 -0.45 21.87
C HIS A 268 -9.55 -0.89 21.62
N GLY A 269 -9.02 -1.75 22.47
CA GLY A 269 -7.67 -2.29 22.32
C GLY A 269 -7.32 -3.30 23.40
N ASP A 270 -6.06 -3.73 23.42
CA ASP A 270 -5.55 -4.68 24.40
C ASP A 270 -5.07 -4.03 25.71
N GLY A 271 -5.02 -2.69 25.77
CA GLY A 271 -4.53 -1.93 26.92
C GLY A 271 -3.02 -1.71 26.93
N ALA A 272 -2.35 -1.86 25.81
CA ALA A 272 -0.94 -1.46 25.67
C ALA A 272 -0.75 0.03 26.01
N ASN A 273 0.43 0.39 26.52
CA ASN A 273 0.71 1.75 26.99
C ASN A 273 0.46 2.82 25.91
N TRP A 274 0.84 2.53 24.67
CA TRP A 274 0.65 3.47 23.57
C TRP A 274 -0.85 3.66 23.23
N ILE A 275 -1.67 2.61 23.37
CA ILE A 275 -3.12 2.68 23.17
C ILE A 275 -3.76 3.52 24.29
N CYS A 276 -3.44 3.20 25.54
CA CYS A 276 -3.97 3.95 26.68
C CYS A 276 -3.53 5.43 26.68
N ALA A 277 -2.38 5.75 26.10
CA ALA A 277 -1.93 7.13 25.91
C ALA A 277 -2.91 7.96 25.09
N GLY A 278 -3.64 7.35 24.15
CA GLY A 278 -4.67 7.99 23.34
C GLY A 278 -5.78 8.68 24.15
N LEU A 279 -6.08 8.17 25.34
CA LEU A 279 -7.06 8.82 26.24
C LEU A 279 -6.70 10.25 26.64
N LYS A 280 -5.44 10.64 26.53
CA LYS A 280 -4.99 12.01 26.83
C LYS A 280 -5.27 13.00 25.70
N PHE A 281 -5.44 12.48 24.50
CA PHE A 281 -5.65 13.27 23.27
C PHE A 281 -7.12 13.30 22.87
N LEU A 282 -7.85 12.20 23.10
CA LEU A 282 -9.22 12.02 22.65
C LEU A 282 -10.23 12.59 23.65
N PRO A 283 -11.06 13.58 23.27
CA PRO A 283 -12.05 14.17 24.16
C PRO A 283 -13.18 13.16 24.47
N ASN A 284 -13.77 13.22 25.65
CA ASN A 284 -14.91 12.37 26.05
C ASN A 284 -14.75 10.88 25.68
N CYS A 285 -13.52 10.34 25.88
CA CYS A 285 -13.15 9.00 25.44
C CYS A 285 -13.15 8.00 26.61
N VAL A 286 -13.73 6.82 26.39
CA VAL A 286 -13.76 5.70 27.34
C VAL A 286 -13.00 4.52 26.75
N PHE A 287 -12.07 3.96 27.53
CA PHE A 287 -11.37 2.75 27.12
C PHE A 287 -12.20 1.50 27.35
N VAL A 288 -12.23 0.63 26.35
CA VAL A 288 -12.97 -0.65 26.34
C VAL A 288 -12.02 -1.77 25.96
N LEU A 289 -11.83 -2.76 26.82
CA LEU A 289 -10.98 -3.89 26.50
C LEU A 289 -11.58 -4.74 25.37
N ASP A 290 -10.77 -5.03 24.35
CA ASP A 290 -11.18 -5.87 23.24
C ASP A 290 -11.61 -7.28 23.69
N PRO A 291 -12.73 -7.82 23.16
CA PRO A 291 -13.25 -9.13 23.55
C PRO A 291 -12.29 -10.31 23.29
N TYR A 292 -11.48 -10.22 22.26
CA TYR A 292 -10.50 -11.27 21.92
C TYR A 292 -9.44 -11.36 23.03
N HIS A 293 -8.85 -10.20 23.40
CA HIS A 293 -7.82 -10.12 24.45
C HIS A 293 -8.35 -10.53 25.82
N ARG A 294 -9.60 -10.16 26.17
CA ARG A 294 -10.25 -10.65 27.37
C ARG A 294 -10.39 -12.19 27.38
N LYS A 295 -10.89 -12.78 26.28
CA LYS A 295 -11.05 -14.24 26.16
C LYS A 295 -9.70 -14.97 26.23
N LYS A 296 -8.68 -14.43 25.59
CA LYS A 296 -7.32 -14.95 25.62
C LYS A 296 -6.77 -14.93 27.05
N ALA A 297 -6.87 -13.79 27.73
CA ALA A 297 -6.39 -13.66 29.10
C ALA A 297 -7.13 -14.59 30.08
N LEU A 298 -8.46 -14.73 29.95
CA LEU A 298 -9.22 -15.70 30.76
C LEU A 298 -8.77 -17.15 30.55
N ARG A 299 -8.49 -17.55 29.32
CA ARG A 299 -7.94 -18.90 29.04
C ARG A 299 -6.56 -19.09 29.66
N GLN A 300 -5.70 -18.08 29.55
CA GLN A 300 -4.36 -18.12 30.13
C GLN A 300 -4.39 -18.13 31.66
N ALA A 301 -5.31 -17.38 32.28
CA ALA A 301 -5.47 -17.28 33.73
C ALA A 301 -5.75 -18.63 34.41
N VAL A 302 -6.45 -19.52 33.71
CA VAL A 302 -6.78 -20.86 34.21
C VAL A 302 -5.90 -21.97 33.61
N GLY A 303 -4.89 -21.60 32.81
CA GLY A 303 -3.96 -22.56 32.21
C GLY A 303 -3.23 -23.38 33.26
N GLY A 304 -3.11 -24.70 33.02
CA GLY A 304 -2.47 -25.64 33.96
C GLY A 304 -3.39 -26.21 35.04
N LEU A 305 -4.66 -25.80 35.11
CA LEU A 305 -5.67 -26.45 35.92
C LEU A 305 -6.29 -27.64 35.18
N GLU A 306 -6.85 -28.58 35.94
CA GLU A 306 -7.73 -29.63 35.41
C GLU A 306 -8.92 -29.01 34.66
N GLU A 307 -9.34 -29.61 33.54
CA GLU A 307 -10.31 -29.01 32.60
C GLU A 307 -11.63 -28.57 33.25
N LYS A 308 -12.22 -29.42 34.12
CA LYS A 308 -13.45 -29.08 34.86
C LYS A 308 -13.26 -27.87 35.77
N LYS A 309 -12.16 -27.85 36.52
CA LYS A 309 -11.82 -26.78 37.45
C LYS A 309 -11.48 -25.49 36.68
N ALA A 310 -10.79 -25.60 35.55
CA ALA A 310 -10.47 -24.48 34.68
C ALA A 310 -11.76 -23.81 34.14
N GLU A 311 -12.73 -24.62 33.68
CA GLU A 311 -14.02 -24.11 33.16
C GLU A 311 -14.81 -23.40 34.26
N GLU A 312 -14.91 -23.99 35.47
CA GLU A 312 -15.59 -23.41 36.63
C GLU A 312 -14.94 -22.07 37.04
N CYS A 313 -13.61 -22.05 37.19
CA CYS A 313 -12.87 -20.83 37.53
C CYS A 313 -13.08 -19.75 36.47
N ARG A 314 -13.00 -20.12 35.19
CA ARG A 314 -13.20 -19.19 34.08
C ARG A 314 -14.61 -18.58 34.10
N LYS A 315 -15.64 -19.39 34.35
CA LYS A 315 -17.01 -18.97 34.45
C LYS A 315 -17.20 -18.01 35.63
N THR A 316 -16.66 -18.36 36.80
CA THR A 316 -16.76 -17.54 38.02
C THR A 316 -16.08 -16.19 37.87
N LEU A 317 -14.86 -16.16 37.28
CA LEU A 317 -14.15 -14.91 36.97
C LEU A 317 -14.93 -14.05 35.97
N TYR A 318 -15.51 -14.68 34.93
CA TYR A 318 -16.31 -13.99 33.94
C TYR A 318 -17.58 -13.38 34.52
N GLU A 319 -18.31 -14.12 35.38
CA GLU A 319 -19.52 -13.64 36.08
C GLU A 319 -19.21 -12.46 36.99
N ALA A 320 -18.14 -12.53 37.79
CA ALA A 320 -17.71 -11.42 38.62
C ALA A 320 -17.41 -10.14 37.80
N MET A 321 -16.72 -10.28 36.65
CA MET A 321 -16.48 -9.15 35.76
C MET A 321 -17.77 -8.62 35.13
N LYS A 322 -18.69 -9.52 34.74
CA LYS A 322 -19.97 -9.14 34.13
C LYS A 322 -20.84 -8.36 35.11
N ASN A 323 -20.89 -8.79 36.38
CA ASN A 323 -21.72 -8.19 37.40
C ASN A 323 -21.11 -6.96 38.08
N GLY A 324 -19.83 -6.60 37.75
CA GLY A 324 -19.14 -5.48 38.39
C GLY A 324 -18.64 -5.77 39.81
N GLU A 325 -18.56 -7.05 40.20
CA GLU A 325 -18.16 -7.49 41.53
C GLU A 325 -16.62 -7.45 41.68
N LYS A 326 -16.06 -6.25 41.73
CA LYS A 326 -14.60 -6.02 41.65
C LYS A 326 -13.84 -6.68 42.82
N GLU A 327 -14.34 -6.51 44.06
CA GLU A 327 -13.74 -7.11 45.25
C GLU A 327 -13.76 -8.65 45.19
N ARG A 328 -14.87 -9.23 44.74
CA ARG A 328 -14.99 -10.68 44.52
C ARG A 328 -14.05 -11.17 43.47
N PHE A 329 -13.94 -10.45 42.36
CA PHE A 329 -12.98 -10.77 41.27
C PHE A 329 -11.53 -10.74 41.78
N VAL A 330 -11.15 -9.71 42.54
CA VAL A 330 -9.79 -9.57 43.10
C VAL A 330 -9.46 -10.72 44.05
N SER A 331 -10.40 -11.07 44.96
CA SER A 331 -10.23 -12.20 45.87
C SER A 331 -10.05 -13.54 45.14
N LEU A 332 -10.90 -13.82 44.15
CA LEU A 332 -10.79 -15.02 43.32
C LEU A 332 -9.46 -15.05 42.52
N ALA A 333 -9.09 -13.93 41.92
CA ALA A 333 -7.85 -13.83 41.16
C ALA A 333 -6.60 -14.02 42.03
N GLU A 334 -6.60 -13.51 43.26
CA GLU A 334 -5.46 -13.68 44.18
C GLU A 334 -5.38 -15.11 44.68
N THR A 335 -6.51 -15.76 45.02
CA THR A 335 -6.56 -17.17 45.40
C THR A 335 -6.02 -18.07 44.29
N LEU A 336 -6.46 -17.83 43.03
CA LEU A 336 -5.95 -18.55 41.88
C LEU A 336 -4.47 -18.29 41.66
N ARG A 337 -4.01 -17.06 41.84
CA ARG A 337 -2.60 -16.68 41.66
C ARG A 337 -1.64 -17.41 42.61
N GLN A 338 -2.10 -17.64 43.84
CA GLN A 338 -1.34 -18.40 44.84
C GLN A 338 -1.22 -19.89 44.48
N THR A 339 -2.26 -20.47 43.89
CA THR A 339 -2.28 -21.89 43.47
C THR A 339 -1.61 -22.14 42.10
N GLN A 340 -1.48 -21.11 41.28
CA GLN A 340 -0.85 -21.23 39.93
C GLN A 340 0.65 -21.33 40.00
N THR A 341 1.22 -22.30 39.26
CA THR A 341 2.66 -22.43 39.06
C THR A 341 3.13 -21.68 37.81
N SER A 342 2.27 -21.52 36.82
CA SER A 342 2.58 -20.87 35.54
C SER A 342 2.72 -19.33 35.69
N LYS A 343 3.87 -18.80 35.27
CA LYS A 343 4.11 -17.36 35.20
C LYS A 343 3.09 -16.66 34.29
N SER A 344 2.76 -17.25 33.12
CA SER A 344 1.80 -16.71 32.18
C SER A 344 0.40 -16.59 32.79
N ALA A 345 -0.06 -17.57 33.59
CA ALA A 345 -1.35 -17.51 34.28
C ALA A 345 -1.38 -16.39 35.33
N LYS A 346 -0.30 -16.20 36.09
CA LYS A 346 -0.18 -15.10 37.06
C LYS A 346 -0.22 -13.72 36.41
N GLU A 347 0.46 -13.58 35.26
CA GLU A 347 0.45 -12.35 34.48
C GLU A 347 -0.94 -12.05 33.87
N ALA A 348 -1.63 -13.09 33.38
CA ALA A 348 -3.00 -12.96 32.88
C ALA A 348 -4.00 -12.53 33.96
N LEU A 349 -3.91 -13.06 35.17
CA LEU A 349 -4.74 -12.65 36.31
C LEU A 349 -4.48 -11.17 36.69
N LYS A 350 -3.20 -10.77 36.73
CA LYS A 350 -2.81 -9.36 36.97
C LYS A 350 -3.37 -8.45 35.89
N TYR A 351 -3.25 -8.85 34.63
CA TYR A 351 -3.77 -8.10 33.50
C TYR A 351 -5.30 -7.91 33.59
N LEU A 352 -6.06 -8.99 33.80
CA LEU A 352 -7.52 -8.92 33.96
C LEU A 352 -7.95 -8.02 35.13
N ARG A 353 -7.20 -8.06 36.25
CA ARG A 353 -7.45 -7.17 37.38
C ARG A 353 -7.24 -5.70 37.01
N ASN A 354 -6.17 -5.38 36.31
CA ASN A 354 -5.88 -4.02 35.89
C ASN A 354 -6.89 -3.48 34.88
N GLN A 355 -7.45 -4.37 34.08
CA GLN A 355 -8.42 -4.03 33.02
C GLN A 355 -9.89 -4.25 33.45
N PHE A 356 -10.16 -4.45 34.74
CA PHE A 356 -11.48 -4.81 35.22
C PHE A 356 -12.57 -3.82 34.78
N ASP A 357 -12.35 -2.53 34.94
CA ASP A 357 -13.33 -1.48 34.64
C ASP A 357 -13.54 -1.37 33.11
N ALA A 358 -12.46 -1.51 32.32
CA ALA A 358 -12.52 -1.56 30.86
C ALA A 358 -13.22 -2.83 30.31
N ILE A 359 -13.28 -3.89 31.09
CA ILE A 359 -14.05 -5.09 30.77
C ILE A 359 -15.52 -4.88 31.16
N HIS A 360 -15.77 -4.35 32.37
CA HIS A 360 -17.10 -4.20 32.93
C HIS A 360 -17.97 -3.23 32.12
N ILE A 361 -17.40 -2.11 31.65
CA ILE A 361 -18.09 -1.11 30.81
C ILE A 361 -18.85 -1.75 29.64
N ARG A 362 -18.34 -2.83 29.06
CA ARG A 362 -18.98 -3.52 27.93
C ARG A 362 -20.29 -4.22 28.30
N PHE A 363 -20.52 -4.46 29.58
CA PHE A 363 -21.74 -5.08 30.05
C PHE A 363 -22.82 -4.07 30.44
N ILE A 364 -22.42 -2.89 30.92
CA ILE A 364 -23.31 -1.83 31.37
C ILE A 364 -23.65 -0.82 30.28
N ASP A 365 -22.73 -0.59 29.30
CA ASP A 365 -22.96 0.33 28.20
C ASP A 365 -23.13 -0.44 26.87
N PRO A 366 -24.37 -0.55 26.34
CA PRO A 366 -24.64 -1.28 25.09
C PRO A 366 -23.91 -0.74 23.86
N GLU A 367 -23.62 0.57 23.84
CA GLU A 367 -22.94 1.21 22.71
C GLU A 367 -21.54 0.60 22.48
N THR A 368 -20.84 0.23 23.55
CA THR A 368 -19.52 -0.43 23.46
C THR A 368 -19.52 -1.71 22.63
N ARG A 369 -20.70 -2.33 22.42
CA ARG A 369 -20.84 -3.57 21.62
C ARG A 369 -20.91 -3.32 20.14
N LYS A 370 -21.10 -2.09 19.71
CA LYS A 370 -21.09 -1.68 18.31
C LYS A 370 -19.67 -1.48 17.76
N GLY A 371 -18.65 -1.67 18.60
CA GLY A 371 -17.24 -1.61 18.26
C GLY A 371 -16.46 -2.86 18.66
N GLY A 372 -15.14 -2.84 18.39
CA GLY A 372 -14.21 -3.92 18.71
C GLY A 372 -14.04 -4.92 17.57
N ALA A 373 -13.75 -4.43 16.36
CA ALA A 373 -13.31 -5.20 15.19
C ALA A 373 -11.78 -5.22 15.05
N THR A 374 -11.05 -4.94 16.12
CA THR A 374 -9.63 -4.70 16.21
C THR A 374 -8.79 -5.76 15.46
N GLU A 375 -9.02 -7.04 15.81
CA GLU A 375 -8.29 -8.17 15.18
C GLU A 375 -8.57 -8.29 13.67
N ALA A 376 -9.79 -7.95 13.23
CA ALA A 376 -10.12 -7.96 11.81
C ALA A 376 -9.39 -6.83 11.06
N HIS A 377 -9.35 -5.64 11.64
CA HIS A 377 -8.66 -4.49 11.03
C HIS A 377 -7.17 -4.76 10.90
N ILE A 378 -6.49 -5.20 11.97
CA ILE A 378 -5.05 -5.49 11.92
C ILE A 378 -4.74 -6.60 10.91
N SER A 379 -5.54 -7.66 10.91
CA SER A 379 -5.36 -8.80 10.00
C SER A 379 -5.51 -8.40 8.53
N HIS A 380 -6.55 -7.66 8.18
CA HIS A 380 -6.85 -7.33 6.79
C HIS A 380 -5.97 -6.20 6.23
N ILE A 381 -5.63 -5.21 7.06
CA ILE A 381 -4.92 -4.02 6.60
C ILE A 381 -3.41 -4.21 6.63
N LEU A 382 -2.86 -4.73 7.73
CA LEU A 382 -1.42 -4.86 7.91
C LEU A 382 -0.93 -6.29 7.80
N SER A 383 -1.44 -7.22 8.64
CA SER A 383 -0.82 -8.53 8.81
C SER A 383 -0.88 -9.39 7.56
N SER A 384 -1.95 -9.32 6.78
CA SER A 384 -2.09 -10.03 5.50
C SER A 384 -0.94 -9.70 4.53
N ARG A 385 -0.42 -8.48 4.60
CA ARG A 385 0.67 -8.01 3.74
C ARG A 385 2.04 -8.03 4.42
N LEU A 386 2.12 -7.67 5.69
CA LEU A 386 3.39 -7.43 6.38
C LEU A 386 3.94 -8.65 7.12
N SER A 387 3.11 -9.40 7.84
CA SER A 387 3.55 -10.42 8.78
C SER A 387 3.02 -11.83 8.54
N SER A 388 1.90 -12.02 7.82
CA SER A 388 1.28 -13.34 7.61
C SER A 388 2.15 -14.39 6.93
N ARG A 389 3.24 -13.97 6.29
CA ARG A 389 4.24 -14.86 5.67
C ARG A 389 5.63 -14.43 6.12
N PRO A 390 6.63 -15.36 6.20
CA PRO A 390 8.01 -14.99 6.51
C PRO A 390 8.54 -13.96 5.54
N ARG A 391 8.77 -12.73 6.01
CA ARG A 391 9.26 -11.59 5.24
C ARG A 391 10.10 -10.70 6.13
N ALA A 392 11.02 -9.98 5.51
CA ALA A 392 11.79 -8.93 6.18
C ALA A 392 11.63 -7.62 5.39
N TRP A 393 11.48 -6.53 6.11
CA TRP A 393 11.19 -5.21 5.56
C TRP A 393 12.33 -4.24 5.84
N SER A 394 12.62 -3.34 4.91
CA SER A 394 13.46 -2.17 5.21
C SER A 394 12.62 -1.09 5.87
N GLU A 395 13.19 -0.40 6.86
CA GLU A 395 12.52 0.70 7.56
C GLU A 395 12.06 1.79 6.60
N GLU A 396 12.91 2.17 5.66
CA GLU A 396 12.60 3.17 4.63
C GLU A 396 11.32 2.79 3.83
N THR A 397 11.21 1.52 3.41
CA THR A 397 10.00 1.09 2.69
C THR A 397 8.77 1.10 3.59
N LEU A 398 8.90 0.72 4.86
CA LEU A 398 7.76 0.74 5.79
C LEU A 398 7.22 2.14 6.04
N ARG A 399 8.08 3.15 6.18
CA ARG A 399 7.67 4.56 6.37
C ARG A 399 6.72 5.05 5.27
N HIS A 400 6.91 4.59 4.04
CA HIS A 400 6.05 4.96 2.92
C HIS A 400 4.89 3.98 2.72
N PHE A 401 5.13 2.68 2.92
CA PHE A 401 4.15 1.66 2.57
C PHE A 401 3.05 1.48 3.62
N VAL A 402 3.38 1.62 4.91
CA VAL A 402 2.40 1.47 5.99
C VAL A 402 1.24 2.47 5.87
N PRO A 403 1.48 3.77 5.66
CA PRO A 403 0.39 4.72 5.41
C PRO A 403 -0.44 4.37 4.17
N VAL A 404 0.21 3.91 3.08
CA VAL A 404 -0.48 3.50 1.85
C VAL A 404 -1.38 2.28 2.10
N LEU A 405 -0.96 1.30 2.91
CA LEU A 405 -1.79 0.15 3.26
C LEU A 405 -3.06 0.56 4.02
N ALA A 406 -2.94 1.53 4.91
CA ALA A 406 -4.05 2.02 5.74
C ALA A 406 -4.99 2.99 5.00
N SER A 407 -4.54 3.64 3.93
CA SER A 407 -5.32 4.64 3.22
C SER A 407 -6.09 4.05 2.04
N ALA A 408 -7.27 4.61 1.74
CA ALA A 408 -8.01 4.30 0.52
C ALA A 408 -7.37 4.93 -0.74
N ARG A 409 -6.58 5.98 -0.58
CA ARG A 409 -5.95 6.73 -1.67
C ARG A 409 -4.47 6.96 -1.38
N PHE A 410 -3.68 7.05 -2.43
CA PHE A 410 -2.29 7.47 -2.38
C PHE A 410 -1.95 8.33 -3.60
N LEU A 411 -0.88 9.09 -3.51
CA LEU A 411 -0.31 9.90 -4.57
C LEU A 411 1.11 9.44 -4.85
N LEU A 412 1.49 9.43 -6.12
CA LEU A 412 2.89 9.34 -6.52
C LEU A 412 3.50 10.74 -6.43
N LYS A 413 4.53 10.93 -5.63
CA LYS A 413 5.28 12.19 -5.58
C LYS A 413 5.92 12.41 -6.94
N LYS A 414 5.52 13.46 -7.63
CA LYS A 414 6.33 14.02 -8.73
C LYS A 414 7.59 14.58 -8.08
N LYS A 415 8.73 14.32 -8.68
CA LYS A 415 9.98 14.97 -8.26
C LYS A 415 9.73 16.47 -8.39
N GLU A 416 9.73 17.18 -7.28
CA GLU A 416 9.88 18.62 -7.33
C GLU A 416 11.15 18.90 -8.11
N ASP A 417 11.12 19.88 -9.01
CA ASP A 417 12.28 20.33 -9.80
C ASP A 417 13.39 20.85 -8.87
N ASP A 418 14.05 19.96 -8.15
CA ASP A 418 15.43 20.14 -7.76
C ASP A 418 16.26 20.00 -9.03
N SER A 419 16.15 21.00 -9.88
CA SER A 419 17.06 21.18 -11.00
C SER A 419 18.46 21.16 -10.40
N PRO A 420 19.30 20.16 -10.65
CA PRO A 420 20.68 20.29 -10.27
C PRO A 420 21.22 21.44 -11.12
N GLN A 421 21.40 22.59 -10.48
CA GLN A 421 22.23 23.64 -11.03
C GLN A 421 23.60 23.02 -11.25
N ASN A 422 23.91 22.80 -12.51
CA ASN A 422 25.08 22.19 -13.14
C ASN A 422 25.02 20.67 -13.37
N PRO A 423 25.10 20.27 -14.66
CA PRO A 423 25.47 18.90 -14.99
C PRO A 423 26.87 18.63 -14.41
N PRO A 424 27.13 17.44 -13.86
CA PRO A 424 28.46 17.12 -13.37
C PRO A 424 29.42 17.28 -14.56
N LYS A 425 30.37 18.20 -14.41
CA LYS A 425 31.50 18.33 -15.37
C LYS A 425 32.03 16.93 -15.57
N SER A 426 32.00 16.45 -16.82
CA SER A 426 32.47 15.14 -17.21
C SER A 426 33.89 14.97 -16.64
N ALA A 427 34.01 14.25 -15.55
CA ALA A 427 35.29 13.78 -15.08
C ALA A 427 35.87 12.93 -16.19
N LYS A 428 36.90 13.44 -16.86
CA LYS A 428 37.68 12.70 -17.86
C LYS A 428 38.14 11.42 -17.17
N ARG A 429 37.43 10.35 -17.43
CA ARG A 429 37.77 9.00 -16.97
C ARG A 429 39.07 8.62 -17.66
N LYS A 430 40.21 8.77 -16.93
CA LYS A 430 41.51 8.23 -17.34
C LYS A 430 41.31 6.72 -17.55
N LYS A 431 41.31 6.29 -18.81
CA LYS A 431 41.33 4.87 -19.20
C LYS A 431 42.59 4.23 -18.63
N LYS A 432 42.51 3.55 -17.49
CA LYS A 432 43.45 2.51 -17.14
C LYS A 432 43.06 1.26 -17.92
N LYS A 433 43.79 0.98 -19.01
CA LYS A 433 43.79 -0.31 -19.68
C LYS A 433 44.32 -1.34 -18.68
N LYS A 434 43.47 -2.23 -18.20
CA LYS A 434 43.83 -3.56 -17.76
C LYS A 434 42.98 -4.53 -18.57
N THR A 435 43.58 -5.06 -19.63
CA THR A 435 43.10 -6.24 -20.32
C THR A 435 43.28 -7.43 -19.41
N VAL A 436 42.14 -7.99 -18.94
CA VAL A 436 42.09 -9.34 -18.40
C VAL A 436 41.34 -10.15 -19.43
N PRO A 437 41.89 -11.27 -19.95
CA PRO A 437 41.18 -12.09 -20.91
C PRO A 437 39.99 -12.75 -20.23
N PHE A 438 38.78 -12.51 -20.80
CA PHE A 438 37.57 -13.18 -20.40
C PHE A 438 37.59 -14.59 -21.02
N SER A 439 37.91 -15.60 -20.25
CA SER A 439 37.67 -16.99 -20.63
C SER A 439 36.27 -17.38 -20.22
N LEU A 440 35.43 -17.70 -21.18
CA LEU A 440 34.14 -18.41 -20.95
C LEU A 440 34.47 -19.83 -20.50
N GLY A 441 34.57 -20.01 -19.18
CA GLY A 441 34.52 -21.33 -18.55
C GLY A 441 33.08 -21.77 -18.50
N LEU A 442 32.67 -22.71 -19.33
CA LEU A 442 31.47 -23.49 -19.13
C LEU A 442 31.56 -24.20 -17.77
N PRO A 443 30.48 -24.25 -16.96
CA PRO A 443 30.52 -25.01 -15.73
C PRO A 443 30.71 -26.51 -16.01
N ASP A 444 31.68 -27.10 -15.32
CA ASP A 444 31.99 -28.53 -15.33
C ASP A 444 30.76 -29.33 -14.90
N PRO A 445 30.18 -30.22 -15.72
CA PRO A 445 28.98 -30.95 -15.40
C PRO A 445 29.16 -31.96 -14.26
N ASP A 446 30.41 -32.26 -13.80
CA ASP A 446 30.68 -33.26 -12.80
C ASP A 446 30.92 -32.72 -11.37
N ARG A 447 30.72 -31.42 -11.13
CA ARG A 447 30.82 -30.88 -9.79
C ARG A 447 29.49 -31.05 -9.05
N ALA A 448 29.30 -32.20 -8.40
CA ALA A 448 28.26 -32.42 -7.41
C ALA A 448 28.39 -31.38 -6.27
N VAL A 449 27.46 -30.44 -6.17
CA VAL A 449 27.34 -29.52 -5.04
C VAL A 449 26.80 -30.32 -3.87
N SER A 450 27.68 -30.76 -2.95
CA SER A 450 27.28 -31.35 -1.69
C SER A 450 26.64 -30.25 -0.81
N LEU A 451 25.33 -30.28 -0.66
CA LEU A 451 24.64 -29.49 0.36
C LEU A 451 24.98 -30.03 1.75
N PRO A 452 25.31 -29.19 2.74
CA PRO A 452 25.58 -29.63 4.10
C PRO A 452 24.34 -30.31 4.67
N ALA A 453 24.52 -31.55 5.19
CA ALA A 453 23.47 -32.31 5.85
C ALA A 453 22.94 -31.52 7.06
N ARG A 454 21.71 -31.06 7.01
CA ARG A 454 21.00 -30.54 8.18
C ARG A 454 20.59 -31.72 9.05
N SER A 455 21.29 -31.90 10.14
CA SER A 455 20.86 -32.75 11.27
C SER A 455 19.74 -31.99 12.01
N GLY A 456 18.48 -32.22 11.66
CA GLY A 456 17.32 -31.72 12.35
C GLY A 456 16.18 -32.72 12.21
N LYS A 457 15.56 -33.10 13.33
CA LYS A 457 14.40 -34.00 13.38
C LYS A 457 13.30 -33.44 12.50
N VAL A 458 12.89 -34.18 11.48
CA VAL A 458 11.76 -33.89 10.59
C VAL A 458 10.49 -34.01 11.40
N THR A 459 9.71 -32.93 11.52
CA THR A 459 8.42 -32.96 12.19
C THR A 459 7.36 -33.64 11.28
N PRO A 460 6.30 -34.27 11.85
CA PRO A 460 5.31 -35.06 11.11
C PRO A 460 4.59 -34.33 9.97
N LEU A 461 4.61 -33.00 9.99
CA LEU A 461 3.95 -32.16 8.95
C LEU A 461 4.65 -32.24 7.57
N PHE A 462 5.92 -32.63 7.53
CA PHE A 462 6.69 -32.69 6.28
C PHE A 462 6.41 -33.96 5.45
N ASN A 463 5.89 -35.00 6.09
CA ASN A 463 5.56 -36.26 5.41
C ASN A 463 4.19 -36.28 4.73
N ALA A 464 3.30 -35.31 5.05
CA ALA A 464 1.96 -35.20 4.46
C ALA A 464 1.92 -34.51 3.07
N LEU A 465 3.04 -33.98 2.59
CA LEU A 465 3.14 -33.21 1.35
C LEU A 465 3.99 -33.88 0.25
N ARG A 466 4.20 -35.20 0.31
CA ARG A 466 4.76 -35.94 -0.83
C ARG A 466 3.60 -36.31 -1.77
N PRO A 467 3.63 -35.90 -3.03
CA PRO A 467 2.72 -36.49 -4.04
C PRO A 467 3.11 -37.94 -4.29
N PHE A 468 2.09 -38.77 -4.45
CA PHE A 468 2.20 -40.13 -4.96
C PHE A 468 2.72 -40.11 -6.39
#